data_5e21c7c3daa15facc0c27a157fca1867
#
_entry.id   5e21c7c3daa15facc0c27a157fca1867
#
_cell.length_a   1.000
_cell.length_b   1.000
_cell.length_c   1.000
_cell.angle_alpha   90.00
_cell.angle_beta   90.00
_cell.angle_gamma   90.00
#
_symmetry.space_group_name_H-M   'P 1'
#
loop_
_entity.id
_entity.type
_entity.pdbx_description
1 polymer ?
#
loop_
_entity_poly.entity_id
_entity_poly.type
_entity_poly.pdbx_seq_one_letter_code
_entity_poly.pdbx_strand_id
1 'polypeptide(L)'
;MKLPDKFEKKMQALLGDEFPEYLSCYEEPRYYGLRVNTNKISVEDFKKICPFEITPIPWIENGFYYDGDQVTPSRHPYYFAGLYYLQEPSAMTPANRLPVEPGDKVLDVCAAPGGKATELGAKLKGEGVLIANDISNSRAKGLLKNIEVFGIGNVLVLSEEPGKLEDYFTEYFDKILIDAPCSGEGMFRKDKKMVKAWEEHGPEFFANIQKSIITQAARMLKPGGMMLYSTCTFDGRENEGTIEYLLKEYPEFEILDIKGYEGFEKGMPELTTSKSEEFAKTVRIFPHKMKGEGHYLALLRKGKPLSATDKKLLSGKKSKKKLPEDLEVFLEDTTWKLDAARLDIHGERVYYMPEDLPDVRGIRFLRTGLLLGELKKNRFEPSQALAMCLKKDEYNKVLDFPVSDERVKRYLKGETLDVEDMTSLKEKGWYLVCVDGYPLGFGKLSGQALKNKYLPGWRLC
;
A
#
# COMPACT_ATOMS: atom_id res chain seq x y z
N MET A 1 -20.20 -22.30 -9.04
CA MET A 1 -20.92 -21.00 -8.93
C MET A 1 -21.64 -20.73 -10.26
N LYS A 2 -22.89 -20.18 -10.29
CA LYS A 2 -23.52 -19.79 -11.56
C LYS A 2 -22.98 -18.42 -11.99
N LEU A 3 -22.39 -18.34 -13.16
CA LEU A 3 -21.92 -17.12 -13.80
C LEU A 3 -23.01 -16.50 -14.68
N PRO A 4 -23.00 -15.20 -14.98
CA PRO A 4 -23.93 -14.57 -15.91
C PRO A 4 -23.72 -15.10 -17.34
N ASP A 5 -24.79 -15.48 -18.04
CA ASP A 5 -24.70 -16.02 -19.41
C ASP A 5 -23.97 -15.09 -20.39
N LYS A 6 -24.13 -13.76 -20.23
CA LYS A 6 -23.42 -12.77 -21.05
C LYS A 6 -21.92 -12.79 -20.81
N PHE A 7 -21.50 -13.00 -19.55
CA PHE A 7 -20.09 -13.09 -19.18
C PHE A 7 -19.47 -14.38 -19.74
N GLU A 8 -20.15 -15.54 -19.59
CA GLU A 8 -19.65 -16.82 -20.13
C GLU A 8 -19.44 -16.74 -21.63
N LYS A 9 -20.43 -16.23 -22.40
CA LYS A 9 -20.32 -16.06 -23.85
C LYS A 9 -19.16 -15.16 -24.25
N LYS A 10 -18.94 -14.06 -23.49
CA LYS A 10 -17.80 -13.15 -23.71
C LYS A 10 -16.48 -13.88 -23.48
N MET A 11 -16.36 -14.59 -22.37
CA MET A 11 -15.10 -15.30 -22.04
C MET A 11 -14.84 -16.45 -23.03
N GLN A 12 -15.88 -17.14 -23.49
CA GLN A 12 -15.75 -18.15 -24.53
C GLN A 12 -15.22 -17.55 -25.85
N ALA A 13 -15.72 -16.38 -26.25
CA ALA A 13 -15.22 -15.68 -27.42
C ALA A 13 -13.79 -15.15 -27.24
N LEU A 14 -13.41 -14.77 -26.02
CA LEU A 14 -12.08 -14.24 -25.70
C LEU A 14 -11.01 -15.34 -25.65
N LEU A 15 -11.33 -16.49 -25.06
CA LEU A 15 -10.36 -17.55 -24.73
C LEU A 15 -10.43 -18.75 -25.76
N GLY A 16 -11.47 -18.84 -26.58
CA GLY A 16 -11.60 -19.93 -27.55
C GLY A 16 -11.47 -21.31 -26.90
N ASP A 17 -10.48 -22.08 -27.33
CA ASP A 17 -10.24 -23.44 -26.86
C ASP A 17 -9.80 -23.55 -25.40
N GLU A 18 -9.32 -22.46 -24.81
CA GLU A 18 -8.90 -22.42 -23.40
C GLU A 18 -10.07 -22.15 -22.42
N PHE A 19 -11.26 -21.81 -22.95
CA PHE A 19 -12.42 -21.50 -22.10
C PHE A 19 -12.84 -22.61 -21.14
N PRO A 20 -12.84 -23.92 -21.52
CA PRO A 20 -13.16 -24.99 -20.57
C PRO A 20 -12.21 -25.06 -19.37
N GLU A 21 -10.90 -24.85 -19.60
CA GLU A 21 -9.89 -24.83 -18.54
C GLU A 21 -10.10 -23.62 -17.63
N TYR A 22 -10.35 -22.44 -18.19
CA TYR A 22 -10.71 -21.25 -17.43
C TYR A 22 -11.95 -21.47 -16.56
N LEU A 23 -12.99 -22.10 -17.11
CA LEU A 23 -14.22 -22.34 -16.35
C LEU A 23 -14.02 -23.31 -15.19
N SER A 24 -13.14 -24.32 -15.34
CA SER A 24 -12.83 -25.28 -14.26
C SER A 24 -12.25 -24.62 -13.03
N CYS A 25 -11.55 -23.48 -13.16
CA CYS A 25 -11.00 -22.75 -12.03
C CYS A 25 -12.05 -22.27 -11.03
N TYR A 26 -13.31 -22.12 -11.44
CA TYR A 26 -14.40 -21.74 -10.56
C TYR A 26 -14.85 -22.85 -9.59
N GLU A 27 -14.43 -24.07 -9.82
CA GLU A 27 -14.68 -25.23 -8.96
C GLU A 27 -13.49 -25.49 -8.02
N GLU A 28 -12.34 -24.90 -8.29
CA GLU A 28 -11.14 -25.06 -7.48
C GLU A 28 -11.13 -24.15 -6.23
N PRO A 29 -10.42 -24.56 -5.16
CA PRO A 29 -10.17 -23.71 -4.00
C PRO A 29 -9.42 -22.42 -4.40
N ARG A 30 -9.70 -21.33 -3.68
CA ARG A 30 -8.97 -20.07 -3.86
C ARG A 30 -7.55 -20.18 -3.32
N TYR A 31 -6.65 -19.42 -3.92
CA TYR A 31 -5.30 -19.26 -3.41
C TYR A 31 -5.23 -18.11 -2.40
N TYR A 32 -4.54 -18.35 -1.29
CA TYR A 32 -4.30 -17.36 -0.26
C TYR A 32 -2.85 -16.88 -0.35
N GLY A 33 -2.65 -15.57 -0.29
CA GLY A 33 -1.32 -14.97 -0.36
C GLY A 33 -1.03 -14.03 0.80
N LEU A 34 0.22 -13.98 1.18
CA LEU A 34 0.79 -12.95 2.03
C LEU A 34 1.99 -12.30 1.34
N ARG A 35 2.22 -11.03 1.64
CA ARG A 35 3.35 -10.27 1.13
C ARG A 35 4.15 -9.68 2.27
N VAL A 36 5.45 -10.01 2.33
CA VAL A 36 6.38 -9.54 3.37
C VAL A 36 6.56 -8.03 3.28
N ASN A 37 6.53 -7.36 4.42
CA ASN A 37 6.83 -5.94 4.55
C ASN A 37 8.34 -5.71 4.58
N THR A 38 8.94 -5.46 3.44
CA THR A 38 10.39 -5.24 3.30
C THR A 38 10.90 -3.94 3.93
N ASN A 39 9.99 -3.09 4.42
CA ASN A 39 10.35 -1.92 5.23
C ASN A 39 10.74 -2.31 6.67
N LYS A 40 10.27 -3.47 7.17
CA LYS A 40 10.49 -3.93 8.55
C LYS A 40 11.39 -5.16 8.66
N ILE A 41 11.33 -6.06 7.69
CA ILE A 41 12.05 -7.34 7.75
C ILE A 41 12.46 -7.76 6.34
N SER A 42 13.66 -8.35 6.21
CA SER A 42 14.06 -8.98 4.95
C SER A 42 13.22 -10.24 4.68
N VAL A 43 13.08 -10.59 3.40
CA VAL A 43 12.37 -11.83 3.00
C VAL A 43 13.03 -13.05 3.62
N GLU A 44 14.36 -13.09 3.64
CA GLU A 44 15.12 -14.22 4.20
C GLU A 44 14.95 -14.36 5.70
N ASP A 45 14.91 -13.25 6.45
CA ASP A 45 14.70 -13.31 7.89
C ASP A 45 13.24 -13.63 8.22
N PHE A 46 12.28 -13.15 7.42
CA PHE A 46 10.88 -13.54 7.59
C PHE A 46 10.66 -15.04 7.41
N LYS A 47 11.30 -15.68 6.43
CA LYS A 47 11.23 -17.14 6.24
C LYS A 47 11.71 -17.93 7.47
N LYS A 48 12.71 -17.41 8.19
CA LYS A 48 13.25 -18.06 9.40
C LYS A 48 12.28 -18.04 10.59
N ILE A 49 11.48 -16.98 10.70
CA ILE A 49 10.57 -16.76 11.84
C ILE A 49 9.10 -17.04 11.53
N CYS A 50 8.75 -17.31 10.26
CA CYS A 50 7.38 -17.55 9.86
C CYS A 50 6.80 -18.77 10.61
N PRO A 51 5.67 -18.62 11.34
CA PRO A 51 5.17 -19.66 12.21
C PRO A 51 4.32 -20.72 11.49
N PHE A 52 4.17 -20.62 10.17
CA PHE A 52 3.39 -21.53 9.31
C PHE A 52 4.09 -21.75 7.98
N GLU A 53 3.72 -22.80 7.29
CA GLU A 53 4.28 -23.13 5.99
C GLU A 53 3.89 -22.09 4.94
N ILE A 54 4.89 -21.67 4.16
CA ILE A 54 4.74 -20.72 3.07
C ILE A 54 5.48 -21.21 1.82
N THR A 55 4.88 -20.99 0.66
CA THR A 55 5.48 -21.32 -0.64
C THR A 55 5.64 -20.04 -1.45
N PRO A 56 6.80 -19.77 -2.09
CA PRO A 56 7.00 -18.55 -2.86
C PRO A 56 5.97 -18.39 -3.98
N ILE A 57 5.49 -17.15 -4.19
CA ILE A 57 4.78 -16.76 -5.39
C ILE A 57 5.85 -16.43 -6.45
N PRO A 58 5.99 -17.22 -7.54
CA PRO A 58 7.18 -17.16 -8.39
C PRO A 58 7.43 -15.80 -9.06
N TRP A 59 6.40 -15.00 -9.26
CA TRP A 59 6.48 -13.68 -9.92
C TRP A 59 6.48 -12.50 -8.94
N ILE A 60 6.43 -12.76 -7.60
CA ILE A 60 6.45 -11.73 -6.54
C ILE A 60 7.57 -12.07 -5.56
N GLU A 61 8.64 -11.29 -5.58
CA GLU A 61 9.87 -11.55 -4.84
C GLU A 61 9.67 -11.65 -3.32
N ASN A 62 8.71 -10.89 -2.76
CA ASN A 62 8.35 -10.88 -1.34
C ASN A 62 6.96 -11.49 -1.07
N GLY A 63 6.39 -12.21 -2.05
CA GLY A 63 5.08 -12.85 -1.97
C GLY A 63 5.14 -14.34 -1.69
N PHE A 64 4.21 -14.84 -0.88
CA PHE A 64 4.10 -16.26 -0.54
C PHE A 64 2.66 -16.71 -0.53
N TYR A 65 2.42 -17.96 -0.95
CA TYR A 65 1.19 -18.69 -0.66
C TYR A 65 1.20 -19.24 0.75
N TYR A 66 0.03 -19.41 1.33
CA TYR A 66 -0.19 -20.16 2.56
C TYR A 66 -1.51 -20.95 2.49
N ASP A 67 -1.66 -21.96 3.33
CA ASP A 67 -2.90 -22.74 3.43
C ASP A 67 -3.90 -22.01 4.35
N GLY A 68 -4.87 -21.35 3.76
CA GLY A 68 -5.90 -20.59 4.48
C GLY A 68 -6.93 -21.45 5.22
N ASP A 69 -6.98 -22.75 4.94
CA ASP A 69 -7.87 -23.69 5.64
C ASP A 69 -7.23 -24.21 6.95
N GLN A 70 -5.90 -24.23 7.01
CA GLN A 70 -5.15 -24.68 8.19
C GLN A 70 -4.73 -23.56 9.11
N VAL A 71 -4.42 -22.36 8.57
CA VAL A 71 -3.87 -21.25 9.35
C VAL A 71 -4.66 -19.95 9.19
N THR A 72 -4.66 -19.13 10.24
CA THR A 72 -5.28 -17.80 10.24
C THR A 72 -4.22 -16.73 10.53
N PRO A 73 -3.42 -16.34 9.53
CA PRO A 73 -2.29 -15.42 9.73
C PRO A 73 -2.70 -14.07 10.31
N SER A 74 -3.94 -13.60 10.05
CA SER A 74 -4.46 -12.33 10.60
C SER A 74 -4.58 -12.28 12.13
N ARG A 75 -4.47 -13.45 12.82
CA ARG A 75 -4.50 -13.53 14.29
C ARG A 75 -3.11 -13.65 14.93
N HIS A 76 -2.08 -13.82 14.12
CA HIS A 76 -0.71 -13.95 14.62
C HIS A 76 -0.12 -12.60 15.03
N PRO A 77 0.66 -12.47 16.11
CA PRO A 77 1.27 -11.21 16.55
C PRO A 77 2.08 -10.48 15.47
N TYR A 78 2.75 -11.19 14.57
CA TYR A 78 3.51 -10.60 13.47
C TYR A 78 2.63 -9.84 12.45
N TYR A 79 1.37 -10.20 12.31
CA TYR A 79 0.41 -9.42 11.52
C TYR A 79 0.18 -8.04 12.15
N PHE A 80 0.05 -7.98 13.48
CA PHE A 80 -0.12 -6.73 14.23
C PHE A 80 1.18 -5.91 14.29
N ALA A 81 2.34 -6.57 14.26
CA ALA A 81 3.64 -5.91 14.09
C ALA A 81 3.86 -5.39 12.65
N GLY A 82 2.97 -5.73 11.71
CA GLY A 82 3.03 -5.28 10.32
C GLY A 82 4.14 -5.92 9.51
N LEU A 83 4.52 -7.18 9.81
CA LEU A 83 5.58 -7.88 9.07
C LEU A 83 5.11 -8.39 7.71
N TYR A 84 3.81 -8.53 7.49
CA TYR A 84 3.22 -8.95 6.22
C TYR A 84 1.81 -8.40 6.02
N TYR A 85 1.40 -8.34 4.76
CA TYR A 85 0.05 -8.00 4.30
C TYR A 85 -0.62 -9.24 3.71
N LEU A 86 -1.90 -9.48 4.00
CA LEU A 86 -2.67 -10.56 3.38
C LEU A 86 -3.30 -10.03 2.10
N GLN A 87 -2.91 -10.58 0.97
CA GLN A 87 -3.35 -10.13 -0.35
C GLN A 87 -3.49 -11.32 -1.30
N GLU A 88 -4.45 -11.22 -2.19
CA GLU A 88 -4.60 -12.16 -3.30
C GLU A 88 -3.35 -12.09 -4.20
N PRO A 89 -2.81 -13.25 -4.66
CA PRO A 89 -1.53 -13.30 -5.37
C PRO A 89 -1.44 -12.42 -6.62
N SER A 90 -2.44 -12.43 -7.49
CA SER A 90 -2.42 -11.60 -8.72
C SER A 90 -2.50 -10.10 -8.39
N ALA A 91 -3.24 -9.74 -7.33
CA ALA A 91 -3.38 -8.36 -6.88
C ALA A 91 -2.07 -7.74 -6.30
N MET A 92 -1.05 -8.56 -6.02
CA MET A 92 0.28 -8.07 -5.65
C MET A 92 1.04 -7.52 -6.86
N THR A 93 0.74 -8.01 -8.07
CA THR A 93 1.51 -7.75 -9.29
C THR A 93 1.62 -6.26 -9.66
N PRO A 94 0.56 -5.44 -9.63
CA PRO A 94 0.65 -4.04 -10.06
C PRO A 94 1.70 -3.23 -9.29
N ALA A 95 1.65 -3.24 -7.96
CA ALA A 95 2.62 -2.49 -7.14
C ALA A 95 4.03 -3.09 -7.22
N ASN A 96 4.15 -4.41 -7.42
CA ASN A 96 5.44 -5.05 -7.61
C ASN A 96 6.10 -4.63 -8.94
N ARG A 97 5.33 -4.51 -10.03
CA ARG A 97 5.83 -4.18 -11.37
C ARG A 97 6.05 -2.70 -11.63
N LEU A 98 5.49 -1.80 -10.84
CA LEU A 98 5.85 -0.38 -10.92
C LEU A 98 7.27 -0.18 -10.33
N PRO A 99 8.24 0.33 -11.11
CA PRO A 99 9.64 0.44 -10.68
C PRO A 99 9.85 1.69 -9.79
N VAL A 100 9.35 1.62 -8.55
CA VAL A 100 9.54 2.67 -7.54
C VAL A 100 10.92 2.54 -6.92
N GLU A 101 11.62 3.67 -6.78
CA GLU A 101 12.92 3.80 -6.17
C GLU A 101 12.87 4.74 -4.95
N PRO A 102 13.79 4.59 -3.97
CA PRO A 102 13.93 5.57 -2.88
C PRO A 102 14.11 7.00 -3.42
N GLY A 103 13.37 7.94 -2.84
CA GLY A 103 13.38 9.34 -3.28
C GLY A 103 12.29 9.70 -4.31
N ASP A 104 11.59 8.73 -4.91
CA ASP A 104 10.50 9.00 -5.84
C ASP A 104 9.31 9.69 -5.14
N LYS A 105 8.60 10.52 -5.89
CA LYS A 105 7.28 11.06 -5.57
C LYS A 105 6.23 10.16 -6.20
N VAL A 106 5.50 9.41 -5.37
CA VAL A 106 4.60 8.33 -5.81
C VAL A 106 3.15 8.67 -5.49
N LEU A 107 2.25 8.47 -6.44
CA LEU A 107 0.80 8.53 -6.23
C LEU A 107 0.17 7.15 -6.42
N ASP A 108 -0.63 6.73 -5.44
CA ASP A 108 -1.62 5.65 -5.59
C ASP A 108 -3.01 6.30 -5.63
N VAL A 109 -3.63 6.29 -6.81
CA VAL A 109 -4.87 7.09 -7.08
C VAL A 109 -6.09 6.49 -6.40
N CYS A 110 -6.16 5.14 -6.31
CA CYS A 110 -7.29 4.38 -5.79
C CYS A 110 -6.80 3.39 -4.70
N ALA A 111 -6.14 3.92 -3.67
CA ALA A 111 -5.25 3.19 -2.80
C ALA A 111 -5.92 2.21 -1.82
N ALA A 112 -7.19 2.42 -1.45
CA ALA A 112 -7.82 1.62 -0.41
C ALA A 112 -8.15 0.18 -0.86
N PRO A 113 -7.90 -0.81 0.00
CA PRO A 113 -7.62 -0.72 1.44
C PRO A 113 -6.13 -0.58 1.80
N GLY A 114 -5.18 -0.44 0.85
CA GLY A 114 -3.77 -0.20 1.12
C GLY A 114 -2.82 -1.33 0.73
N GLY A 115 -3.32 -2.40 0.11
CA GLY A 115 -2.47 -3.52 -0.30
C GLY A 115 -1.37 -3.12 -1.29
N LYS A 116 -1.68 -2.24 -2.23
CA LYS A 116 -0.71 -1.70 -3.20
C LYS A 116 0.08 -0.53 -2.61
N ALA A 117 -0.60 0.41 -1.95
CA ALA A 117 0.04 1.55 -1.29
C ALA A 117 1.13 1.15 -0.29
N THR A 118 0.91 0.10 0.50
CA THR A 118 1.91 -0.39 1.47
C THR A 118 3.15 -0.98 0.79
N GLU A 119 3.03 -1.58 -0.39
CA GLU A 119 4.17 -2.03 -1.18
C GLU A 119 4.95 -0.85 -1.76
N LEU A 120 4.25 0.13 -2.34
CA LEU A 120 4.88 1.34 -2.86
C LEU A 120 5.65 2.09 -1.77
N GLY A 121 5.03 2.24 -0.58
CA GLY A 121 5.67 2.88 0.57
C GLY A 121 6.89 2.10 1.09
N ALA A 122 6.85 0.76 1.08
CA ALA A 122 8.00 -0.07 1.47
C ALA A 122 9.17 0.08 0.49
N LYS A 123 8.90 0.19 -0.82
CA LYS A 123 9.94 0.43 -1.84
C LYS A 123 10.64 1.79 -1.69
N LEU A 124 9.95 2.80 -1.18
CA LEU A 124 10.53 4.12 -0.91
C LEU A 124 11.55 4.11 0.24
N LYS A 125 11.55 3.11 1.12
CA LYS A 125 12.49 2.99 2.26
C LYS A 125 12.60 4.26 3.12
N GLY A 126 11.50 5.01 3.26
CA GLY A 126 11.46 6.26 4.02
C GLY A 126 11.93 7.52 3.27
N GLU A 127 12.41 7.40 2.04
CA GLU A 127 12.84 8.51 1.20
C GLU A 127 11.75 8.90 0.18
N GLY A 128 11.71 10.17 -0.24
CA GLY A 128 10.64 10.66 -1.12
C GLY A 128 9.28 10.76 -0.42
N VAL A 129 8.18 10.59 -1.17
CA VAL A 129 6.83 10.70 -0.63
C VAL A 129 5.83 9.77 -1.33
N LEU A 130 4.95 9.15 -0.55
CA LEU A 130 3.76 8.46 -1.03
C LEU A 130 2.53 9.34 -0.81
N ILE A 131 1.78 9.62 -1.87
CA ILE A 131 0.42 10.16 -1.79
C ILE A 131 -0.54 9.00 -2.05
N ALA A 132 -1.31 8.60 -1.04
CA ALA A 132 -2.27 7.51 -1.13
C ALA A 132 -3.69 8.08 -1.02
N ASN A 133 -4.44 8.02 -2.11
CA ASN A 133 -5.78 8.60 -2.20
C ASN A 133 -6.86 7.54 -2.38
N ASP A 134 -8.03 7.78 -1.81
CA ASP A 134 -9.25 7.04 -2.14
C ASP A 134 -10.46 7.97 -1.99
N ILE A 135 -11.34 8.00 -2.99
CA ILE A 135 -12.53 8.86 -2.97
C ILE A 135 -13.45 8.59 -1.77
N SER A 136 -13.47 7.35 -1.27
CA SER A 136 -14.29 6.93 -0.13
C SER A 136 -13.59 7.15 1.20
N ASN A 137 -14.07 8.11 1.98
CA ASN A 137 -13.55 8.39 3.31
C ASN A 137 -13.58 7.17 4.25
N SER A 138 -14.61 6.32 4.15
CA SER A 138 -14.71 5.10 4.96
C SER A 138 -13.64 4.08 4.59
N ARG A 139 -13.34 3.90 3.30
CA ARG A 139 -12.26 3.03 2.81
C ARG A 139 -10.89 3.61 3.15
N ALA A 140 -10.71 4.93 3.04
CA ALA A 140 -9.48 5.63 3.38
C ALA A 140 -9.06 5.49 4.86
N LYS A 141 -10.02 5.28 5.79
CA LYS A 141 -9.69 4.93 7.20
C LYS A 141 -9.00 3.57 7.31
N GLY A 142 -9.43 2.58 6.53
CA GLY A 142 -8.77 1.27 6.44
C GLY A 142 -7.36 1.38 5.83
N LEU A 143 -7.23 2.17 4.77
CA LEU A 143 -5.95 2.51 4.15
C LEU A 143 -4.99 3.13 5.18
N LEU A 144 -5.42 4.15 5.92
CA LEU A 144 -4.60 4.79 6.95
C LEU A 144 -4.10 3.79 8.00
N LYS A 145 -4.98 2.92 8.51
CA LYS A 145 -4.59 1.87 9.47
C LYS A 145 -3.47 0.99 8.88
N ASN A 146 -3.61 0.53 7.65
CA ASN A 146 -2.62 -0.34 7.02
C ASN A 146 -1.28 0.37 6.78
N ILE A 147 -1.29 1.62 6.35
CA ILE A 147 -0.10 2.47 6.20
C ILE A 147 0.64 2.61 7.54
N GLU A 148 -0.10 2.90 8.62
CA GLU A 148 0.48 3.05 9.96
C GLU A 148 1.05 1.73 10.50
N VAL A 149 0.33 0.61 10.35
CA VAL A 149 0.80 -0.73 10.74
C VAL A 149 2.10 -1.11 10.03
N PHE A 150 2.22 -0.71 8.76
CA PHE A 150 3.42 -0.97 7.95
C PHE A 150 4.61 -0.05 8.28
N GLY A 151 4.42 0.96 9.13
CA GLY A 151 5.47 1.89 9.53
C GLY A 151 5.91 2.82 8.39
N ILE A 152 4.97 3.26 7.55
CA ILE A 152 5.25 4.18 6.45
C ILE A 152 4.98 5.60 6.94
N GLY A 153 6.05 6.38 7.20
CA GLY A 153 5.97 7.73 7.76
C GLY A 153 5.98 8.85 6.72
N ASN A 154 6.59 8.62 5.56
CA ASN A 154 6.71 9.61 4.47
C ASN A 154 5.48 9.58 3.54
N VAL A 155 4.28 9.78 4.11
CA VAL A 155 3.01 9.56 3.41
C VAL A 155 2.01 10.70 3.67
N LEU A 156 1.17 11.00 2.67
CA LEU A 156 -0.11 11.68 2.85
C LEU A 156 -1.24 10.71 2.50
N VAL A 157 -2.22 10.58 3.38
CA VAL A 157 -3.44 9.80 3.11
C VAL A 157 -4.59 10.76 2.89
N LEU A 158 -5.15 10.73 1.68
CA LEU A 158 -6.17 11.65 1.22
C LEU A 158 -7.52 10.95 1.06
N SER A 159 -8.59 11.75 1.06
CA SER A 159 -9.92 11.31 0.65
C SER A 159 -10.53 12.35 -0.27
N GLU A 160 -10.09 12.32 -1.53
CA GLU A 160 -10.42 13.35 -2.51
C GLU A 160 -10.75 12.76 -3.88
N GLU A 161 -11.52 13.48 -4.67
CA GLU A 161 -11.70 13.17 -6.08
C GLU A 161 -10.38 13.36 -6.84
N PRO A 162 -9.95 12.40 -7.69
CA PRO A 162 -8.68 12.50 -8.40
C PRO A 162 -8.52 13.80 -9.22
N GLY A 163 -9.59 14.30 -9.83
CA GLY A 163 -9.56 15.56 -10.59
C GLY A 163 -9.20 16.80 -9.77
N LYS A 164 -9.55 16.81 -8.48
CA LYS A 164 -9.16 17.92 -7.60
C LYS A 164 -7.67 17.90 -7.24
N LEU A 165 -7.01 16.75 -7.36
CA LEU A 165 -5.58 16.65 -7.09
C LEU A 165 -4.72 17.29 -8.17
N GLU A 166 -5.24 17.44 -9.40
CA GLU A 166 -4.52 18.05 -10.52
C GLU A 166 -4.03 19.47 -10.20
N ASP A 167 -4.86 20.27 -9.54
CA ASP A 167 -4.54 21.68 -9.19
C ASP A 167 -3.33 21.79 -8.26
N TYR A 168 -3.04 20.73 -7.49
CA TYR A 168 -1.97 20.71 -6.50
C TYR A 168 -0.71 19.98 -6.98
N PHE A 169 -0.87 19.01 -7.88
CA PHE A 169 0.17 18.06 -8.24
C PHE A 169 0.46 17.98 -9.73
N THR A 170 0.21 19.05 -10.51
CA THR A 170 0.55 19.10 -11.94
C THR A 170 2.03 18.76 -12.15
N GLU A 171 2.32 17.75 -12.98
CA GLU A 171 3.69 17.26 -13.31
C GLU A 171 4.58 17.05 -12.07
N TYR A 172 3.99 16.53 -11.01
CA TYR A 172 4.67 16.39 -9.72
C TYR A 172 5.23 14.99 -9.46
N PHE A 173 4.55 13.92 -9.92
CA PHE A 173 4.89 12.55 -9.58
C PHE A 173 5.90 11.93 -10.53
N ASP A 174 6.85 11.19 -9.97
CA ASP A 174 7.78 10.34 -10.72
C ASP A 174 7.11 9.01 -11.10
N LYS A 175 6.24 8.49 -10.23
CA LYS A 175 5.51 7.24 -10.43
C LYS A 175 4.03 7.39 -10.03
N ILE A 176 3.14 6.82 -10.83
CA ILE A 176 1.71 6.74 -10.51
C ILE A 176 1.23 5.31 -10.65
N LEU A 177 0.49 4.83 -9.65
CA LEU A 177 -0.29 3.60 -9.73
C LEU A 177 -1.77 3.94 -9.83
N ILE A 178 -2.44 3.34 -10.80
CA ILE A 178 -3.90 3.35 -10.94
C ILE A 178 -4.38 1.92 -10.86
N ASP A 179 -4.82 1.49 -9.67
CA ASP A 179 -5.62 0.28 -9.53
C ASP A 179 -7.09 0.67 -9.69
N ALA A 180 -7.54 0.71 -10.95
CA ALA A 180 -8.76 1.39 -11.32
C ALA A 180 -10.02 0.69 -10.78
N PRO A 181 -11.06 1.45 -10.36
CA PRO A 181 -12.38 0.87 -10.15
C PRO A 181 -12.83 0.24 -11.46
N CYS A 182 -13.26 -1.04 -11.41
CA CYS A 182 -13.56 -1.82 -12.59
C CYS A 182 -14.75 -2.77 -12.35
N SER A 183 -15.22 -3.42 -13.42
CA SER A 183 -16.32 -4.38 -13.34
C SER A 183 -15.99 -5.65 -12.54
N GLY A 184 -14.71 -5.92 -12.26
CA GLY A 184 -14.25 -6.93 -11.31
C GLY A 184 -14.41 -8.37 -11.74
N GLU A 185 -14.45 -8.67 -13.04
CA GLU A 185 -14.68 -9.99 -13.61
C GLU A 185 -13.68 -11.04 -13.12
N GLY A 186 -12.42 -10.65 -12.94
CA GLY A 186 -11.38 -11.52 -12.39
C GLY A 186 -11.53 -11.82 -10.91
N MET A 187 -12.48 -11.19 -10.20
CA MET A 187 -12.73 -11.41 -8.78
C MET A 187 -14.05 -12.13 -8.49
N PHE A 188 -14.78 -12.59 -9.49
CA PHE A 188 -16.08 -13.24 -9.31
C PHE A 188 -15.99 -14.47 -8.40
N ARG A 189 -14.92 -15.26 -8.52
CA ARG A 189 -14.67 -16.41 -7.66
C ARG A 189 -14.48 -16.01 -6.19
N LYS A 190 -13.88 -14.83 -5.95
CA LYS A 190 -13.56 -14.33 -4.62
C LYS A 190 -14.75 -13.66 -3.93
N ASP A 191 -15.52 -12.85 -4.66
CA ASP A 191 -16.64 -12.07 -4.10
C ASP A 191 -17.87 -12.07 -5.03
N LYS A 192 -18.90 -12.80 -4.62
CA LYS A 192 -20.18 -12.89 -5.34
C LYS A 192 -20.89 -11.54 -5.51
N LYS A 193 -20.57 -10.54 -4.70
CA LYS A 193 -21.15 -9.19 -4.84
C LYS A 193 -20.67 -8.50 -6.12
N MET A 194 -19.47 -8.87 -6.60
CA MET A 194 -18.94 -8.34 -7.87
C MET A 194 -19.82 -8.74 -9.05
N VAL A 195 -20.37 -9.95 -9.06
CA VAL A 195 -21.30 -10.41 -10.10
C VAL A 195 -22.54 -9.50 -10.16
N LYS A 196 -23.12 -9.19 -8.99
CA LYS A 196 -24.29 -8.32 -8.92
C LYS A 196 -23.99 -6.90 -9.43
N ALA A 197 -22.86 -6.32 -9.01
CA ALA A 197 -22.43 -5.00 -9.48
C ALA A 197 -22.15 -4.99 -11.00
N TRP A 198 -21.59 -6.06 -11.53
CA TRP A 198 -21.38 -6.23 -12.97
C TRP A 198 -22.69 -6.30 -13.76
N GLU A 199 -23.71 -7.02 -13.26
CA GLU A 199 -25.05 -7.08 -13.87
C GLU A 199 -25.78 -5.73 -13.83
N GLU A 200 -25.56 -4.93 -12.77
CA GLU A 200 -26.22 -3.64 -12.55
C GLU A 200 -25.60 -2.52 -13.41
N HIS A 201 -24.29 -2.46 -13.51
CA HIS A 201 -23.57 -1.33 -14.15
C HIS A 201 -22.92 -1.69 -15.48
N GLY A 202 -22.36 -2.89 -15.59
CA GLY A 202 -21.62 -3.36 -16.76
C GLY A 202 -20.25 -2.68 -16.96
N PRO A 203 -19.40 -3.25 -17.85
CA PRO A 203 -18.05 -2.75 -18.08
C PRO A 203 -17.96 -1.34 -18.66
N GLU A 204 -18.94 -0.91 -19.47
CA GLU A 204 -18.91 0.43 -20.09
C GLU A 204 -19.00 1.58 -19.09
N PHE A 205 -19.77 1.39 -18.02
CA PHE A 205 -19.86 2.36 -16.94
C PHE A 205 -18.46 2.59 -16.31
N PHE A 206 -17.74 1.51 -16.03
CA PHE A 206 -16.41 1.60 -15.43
C PHE A 206 -15.37 2.15 -16.41
N ALA A 207 -15.43 1.79 -17.69
CA ALA A 207 -14.54 2.30 -18.72
C ALA A 207 -14.59 3.84 -18.81
N ASN A 208 -15.76 4.47 -18.66
CA ASN A 208 -15.89 5.91 -18.66
C ASN A 208 -15.24 6.57 -17.42
N ILE A 209 -15.37 5.95 -16.25
CA ILE A 209 -14.68 6.40 -15.02
C ILE A 209 -13.17 6.28 -15.18
N GLN A 210 -12.70 5.16 -15.73
CA GLN A 210 -11.28 4.88 -15.94
C GLN A 210 -10.62 5.88 -16.91
N LYS A 211 -11.29 6.25 -17.98
CA LYS A 211 -10.83 7.30 -18.91
C LYS A 211 -10.64 8.65 -18.21
N SER A 212 -11.53 9.01 -17.30
CA SER A 212 -11.39 10.23 -16.50
C SER A 212 -10.17 10.13 -15.56
N ILE A 213 -10.05 9.04 -14.82
CA ILE A 213 -8.96 8.86 -13.86
C ILE A 213 -7.58 8.85 -14.54
N ILE A 214 -7.43 8.10 -15.66
CA ILE A 214 -6.14 7.99 -16.35
C ILE A 214 -5.70 9.33 -16.96
N THR A 215 -6.65 10.13 -17.47
CA THR A 215 -6.41 11.49 -17.97
C THR A 215 -5.90 12.41 -16.86
N GLN A 216 -6.56 12.38 -15.71
CA GLN A 216 -6.16 13.17 -14.54
C GLN A 216 -4.76 12.77 -14.06
N ALA A 217 -4.49 11.46 -13.97
CA ALA A 217 -3.17 10.95 -13.63
C ALA A 217 -2.08 11.36 -14.63
N ALA A 218 -2.38 11.35 -15.93
CA ALA A 218 -1.46 11.78 -16.99
C ALA A 218 -0.98 13.24 -16.82
N ARG A 219 -1.85 14.14 -16.35
CA ARG A 219 -1.49 15.55 -16.08
C ARG A 219 -0.62 15.70 -14.83
N MET A 220 -0.80 14.82 -13.84
CA MET A 220 -0.02 14.82 -12.60
C MET A 220 1.34 14.15 -12.74
N LEU A 221 1.55 13.31 -13.77
CA LEU A 221 2.81 12.64 -14.04
C LEU A 221 3.82 13.58 -14.69
N LYS A 222 5.06 13.58 -14.19
CA LYS A 222 6.17 14.32 -14.80
C LYS A 222 6.51 13.79 -16.20
N PRO A 223 7.07 14.61 -17.08
CA PRO A 223 7.80 14.12 -18.25
C PRO A 223 8.89 13.13 -17.84
N GLY A 224 8.97 11.98 -18.52
CA GLY A 224 9.86 10.87 -18.15
C GLY A 224 9.36 10.00 -17.00
N GLY A 225 8.30 10.39 -16.29
CA GLY A 225 7.67 9.59 -15.24
C GLY A 225 6.98 8.34 -15.79
N MET A 226 6.71 7.38 -14.91
CA MET A 226 6.06 6.11 -15.26
C MET A 226 4.74 5.97 -14.55
N MET A 227 3.75 5.42 -15.25
CA MET A 227 2.43 5.11 -14.72
C MET A 227 2.11 3.64 -14.97
N LEU A 228 1.68 2.92 -13.94
CA LEU A 228 1.12 1.60 -14.10
C LEU A 228 -0.38 1.64 -13.90
N TYR A 229 -1.11 1.27 -14.95
CA TYR A 229 -2.56 1.10 -14.95
C TYR A 229 -2.87 -0.37 -14.74
N SER A 230 -3.82 -0.68 -13.85
CA SER A 230 -4.30 -2.04 -13.62
C SER A 230 -5.78 -2.08 -13.34
N THR A 231 -6.38 -3.24 -13.68
CA THR A 231 -7.75 -3.62 -13.34
C THR A 231 -7.79 -5.08 -12.92
N CYS A 232 -8.85 -5.48 -12.23
CA CYS A 232 -9.15 -6.88 -12.00
C CYS A 232 -10.32 -7.36 -12.91
N THR A 233 -10.35 -6.95 -14.18
CA THR A 233 -11.35 -7.37 -15.17
C THR A 233 -10.69 -7.92 -16.44
N PHE A 234 -11.47 -8.63 -17.26
CA PHE A 234 -11.03 -9.15 -18.55
C PHE A 234 -11.58 -8.36 -19.74
N ASP A 235 -12.42 -7.36 -19.49
CA ASP A 235 -13.09 -6.59 -20.55
C ASP A 235 -12.12 -5.64 -21.28
N GLY A 236 -12.03 -5.79 -22.61
CA GLY A 236 -11.13 -4.99 -23.44
C GLY A 236 -11.43 -3.48 -23.42
N ARG A 237 -12.68 -3.07 -23.17
CA ARG A 237 -13.05 -1.64 -23.08
C ARG A 237 -12.42 -0.98 -21.86
N GLU A 238 -12.33 -1.74 -20.75
CA GLU A 238 -11.74 -1.30 -19.49
C GLU A 238 -10.21 -1.42 -19.49
N ASN A 239 -9.65 -2.28 -20.31
CA ASN A 239 -8.24 -2.63 -20.41
C ASN A 239 -7.57 -1.90 -21.58
N GLU A 240 -7.33 -2.60 -22.69
CA GLU A 240 -6.66 -2.04 -23.89
C GLU A 240 -7.38 -0.80 -24.42
N GLY A 241 -8.71 -0.75 -24.37
CA GLY A 241 -9.51 0.40 -24.81
C GLY A 241 -9.27 1.67 -23.98
N THR A 242 -9.02 1.54 -22.68
CA THR A 242 -8.64 2.68 -21.82
C THR A 242 -7.23 3.17 -22.15
N ILE A 243 -6.29 2.26 -22.41
CA ILE A 243 -4.93 2.61 -22.83
C ILE A 243 -4.93 3.24 -24.22
N GLU A 244 -5.69 2.69 -25.18
CA GLU A 244 -5.84 3.30 -26.51
C GLU A 244 -6.39 4.73 -26.43
N TYR A 245 -7.39 4.95 -25.57
CA TYR A 245 -7.91 6.29 -25.31
C TYR A 245 -6.81 7.25 -24.81
N LEU A 246 -6.01 6.81 -23.84
CA LEU A 246 -4.91 7.63 -23.31
C LEU A 246 -3.89 7.98 -24.40
N LEU A 247 -3.42 7.01 -25.18
CA LEU A 247 -2.41 7.22 -26.23
C LEU A 247 -2.90 8.14 -27.34
N LYS A 248 -4.22 8.14 -27.60
CA LYS A 248 -4.84 9.06 -28.56
C LYS A 248 -4.89 10.50 -28.05
N GLU A 249 -5.27 10.70 -26.77
CA GLU A 249 -5.38 12.03 -26.16
C GLU A 249 -4.01 12.61 -25.77
N TYR A 250 -3.04 11.75 -25.46
CA TYR A 250 -1.68 12.10 -25.00
C TYR A 250 -0.63 11.30 -25.79
N PRO A 251 -0.32 11.71 -27.05
CA PRO A 251 0.59 10.97 -27.93
C PRO A 251 2.04 10.89 -27.43
N GLU A 252 2.39 11.66 -26.40
CA GLU A 252 3.69 11.59 -25.74
C GLU A 252 3.86 10.36 -24.85
N PHE A 253 2.80 9.59 -24.57
CA PHE A 253 2.91 8.34 -23.82
C PHE A 253 3.32 7.18 -24.73
N GLU A 254 4.07 6.26 -24.15
CA GLU A 254 4.43 4.98 -24.77
C GLU A 254 4.17 3.82 -23.83
N ILE A 255 3.83 2.65 -24.37
CA ILE A 255 3.69 1.42 -23.59
C ILE A 255 5.08 0.79 -23.46
N LEU A 256 5.46 0.49 -22.21
CA LEU A 256 6.71 -0.20 -21.89
C LEU A 256 6.45 -1.70 -21.67
N ASP A 257 7.46 -2.51 -21.94
CA ASP A 257 7.43 -3.92 -21.60
C ASP A 257 7.42 -4.12 -20.07
N ILE A 258 6.57 -5.01 -19.59
CA ILE A 258 6.53 -5.44 -18.20
C ILE A 258 7.40 -6.70 -18.05
N LYS A 259 8.27 -6.73 -17.00
CA LYS A 259 9.06 -7.93 -16.69
C LYS A 259 8.13 -9.15 -16.64
N GLY A 260 8.32 -10.04 -17.58
CA GLY A 260 7.46 -11.20 -17.79
C GLY A 260 7.59 -12.28 -16.72
N TYR A 261 6.61 -13.17 -16.75
CA TYR A 261 6.58 -14.45 -16.06
C TYR A 261 5.84 -15.45 -16.98
N GLU A 262 6.14 -16.74 -16.90
CA GLU A 262 5.63 -17.78 -17.77
C GLU A 262 4.10 -17.79 -17.92
N GLY A 263 3.35 -17.50 -16.84
CA GLY A 263 1.89 -17.42 -16.86
C GLY A 263 1.31 -16.05 -17.21
N PHE A 264 2.14 -15.06 -17.62
CA PHE A 264 1.65 -13.77 -18.11
C PHE A 264 1.31 -13.87 -19.59
N GLU A 265 0.04 -13.66 -19.92
CA GLU A 265 -0.40 -13.54 -21.31
C GLU A 265 -0.20 -12.10 -21.81
N LYS A 266 0.05 -11.96 -23.10
CA LYS A 266 0.14 -10.66 -23.76
C LYS A 266 -1.22 -9.99 -23.81
N GLY A 267 -1.21 -8.65 -23.84
CA GLY A 267 -2.41 -7.90 -24.20
C GLY A 267 -2.89 -8.23 -25.62
N MET A 268 -4.12 -7.88 -25.91
CA MET A 268 -4.83 -8.30 -27.12
C MET A 268 -5.08 -7.11 -28.06
N PRO A 269 -4.20 -6.86 -29.05
CA PRO A 269 -4.36 -5.76 -30.01
C PRO A 269 -5.71 -5.75 -30.73
N GLU A 270 -6.29 -6.91 -30.99
CA GLU A 270 -7.59 -7.10 -31.64
C GLU A 270 -8.76 -6.52 -30.86
N LEU A 271 -8.60 -6.25 -29.57
CA LEU A 271 -9.60 -5.59 -28.71
C LEU A 271 -9.56 -4.05 -28.80
N THR A 272 -8.62 -3.50 -29.56
CA THR A 272 -8.51 -2.07 -29.84
C THR A 272 -9.00 -1.69 -31.23
N THR A 273 -9.31 -0.41 -31.42
CA THR A 273 -9.70 0.10 -32.75
C THR A 273 -8.50 0.16 -33.69
N SER A 274 -7.34 0.53 -33.21
CA SER A 274 -6.09 0.65 -33.97
C SER A 274 -5.47 -0.69 -34.34
N LYS A 275 -5.71 -1.73 -33.55
CA LYS A 275 -5.08 -3.07 -33.66
C LYS A 275 -3.56 -3.00 -33.68
N SER A 276 -2.98 -1.99 -33.01
CA SER A 276 -1.53 -1.83 -32.96
C SER A 276 -0.87 -2.94 -32.13
N GLU A 277 0.17 -3.58 -32.67
CA GLU A 277 0.96 -4.60 -31.95
C GLU A 277 1.61 -4.08 -30.66
N GLU A 278 1.62 -2.78 -30.45
CA GLU A 278 2.12 -2.16 -29.23
C GLU A 278 1.37 -2.60 -27.98
N PHE A 279 0.06 -2.90 -28.11
CA PHE A 279 -0.76 -3.40 -27.01
C PHE A 279 -0.33 -4.79 -26.53
N ALA A 280 0.37 -5.58 -27.35
CA ALA A 280 0.94 -6.86 -26.92
C ALA A 280 2.01 -6.74 -25.81
N LYS A 281 2.51 -5.53 -25.53
CA LYS A 281 3.40 -5.25 -24.37
C LYS A 281 2.64 -5.20 -23.04
N THR A 282 1.33 -4.99 -23.06
CA THR A 282 0.51 -5.07 -21.84
C THR A 282 0.38 -6.53 -21.39
N VAL A 283 -0.05 -6.74 -20.15
CA VAL A 283 -0.12 -8.09 -19.55
C VAL A 283 -1.53 -8.40 -19.11
N ARG A 284 -1.97 -9.61 -19.43
CA ARG A 284 -3.19 -10.23 -18.91
C ARG A 284 -2.83 -11.42 -18.03
N ILE A 285 -3.46 -11.50 -16.85
CA ILE A 285 -3.32 -12.62 -15.92
C ILE A 285 -4.65 -13.35 -15.86
N PHE A 286 -4.62 -14.66 -16.15
CA PHE A 286 -5.79 -15.51 -16.10
C PHE A 286 -5.63 -16.60 -15.04
N PRO A 287 -6.70 -16.99 -14.32
CA PRO A 287 -6.63 -17.97 -13.24
C PRO A 287 -6.26 -19.39 -13.69
N HIS A 288 -6.50 -19.77 -14.96
CA HIS A 288 -6.09 -21.06 -15.52
C HIS A 288 -4.61 -21.12 -15.92
N LYS A 289 -3.93 -19.97 -16.03
CA LYS A 289 -2.49 -19.90 -16.33
C LYS A 289 -1.66 -19.72 -15.07
N MET A 290 -2.25 -19.20 -13.97
CA MET A 290 -1.52 -18.82 -12.76
C MET A 290 -2.33 -19.12 -11.51
N LYS A 291 -1.64 -19.45 -10.42
CA LYS A 291 -2.26 -19.66 -9.10
C LYS A 291 -2.66 -18.32 -8.48
N GLY A 292 -3.75 -17.74 -8.98
CA GLY A 292 -4.31 -16.45 -8.56
C GLY A 292 -5.63 -16.16 -9.22
N GLU A 293 -6.10 -14.94 -9.08
CA GLU A 293 -7.30 -14.42 -9.75
C GLU A 293 -6.92 -13.69 -11.06
N GLY A 294 -7.84 -12.94 -11.67
CA GLY A 294 -7.56 -12.22 -12.91
C GLY A 294 -7.07 -10.79 -12.72
N HIS A 295 -6.11 -10.36 -13.54
CA HIS A 295 -5.64 -8.97 -13.60
C HIS A 295 -5.23 -8.56 -15.01
N TYR A 296 -5.25 -7.24 -15.25
CA TYR A 296 -4.64 -6.57 -16.40
C TYR A 296 -3.65 -5.52 -15.95
N LEU A 297 -2.55 -5.36 -16.67
CA LEU A 297 -1.51 -4.37 -16.38
C LEU A 297 -1.02 -3.72 -17.66
N ALA A 298 -0.85 -2.40 -17.64
CA ALA A 298 -0.15 -1.62 -18.64
C ALA A 298 0.84 -0.67 -17.97
N LEU A 299 2.13 -0.78 -18.29
CA LEU A 299 3.17 0.12 -17.85
C LEU A 299 3.41 1.17 -18.93
N LEU A 300 3.30 2.43 -18.55
CA LEU A 300 3.34 3.57 -19.44
C LEU A 300 4.45 4.54 -19.02
N ARG A 301 5.07 5.23 -19.99
CA ARG A 301 5.99 6.34 -19.74
C ARG A 301 5.52 7.60 -20.46
N LYS A 302 5.57 8.75 -19.78
CA LYS A 302 5.25 10.06 -20.37
C LYS A 302 6.51 10.72 -20.92
N GLY A 303 6.56 10.89 -22.24
CA GLY A 303 7.68 11.58 -22.91
C GLY A 303 9.05 10.96 -22.70
N LYS A 304 10.09 11.66 -23.10
CA LYS A 304 11.47 11.27 -22.87
C LYS A 304 11.90 11.63 -21.45
N PRO A 305 12.80 10.82 -20.81
CA PRO A 305 13.35 11.19 -19.51
C PRO A 305 14.02 12.56 -19.60
N LEU A 306 13.79 13.40 -18.58
CA LEU A 306 14.53 14.65 -18.42
C LEU A 306 16.03 14.33 -18.32
N SER A 307 16.88 15.13 -18.99
CA SER A 307 18.32 14.98 -18.83
C SER A 307 18.71 15.23 -17.36
N ALA A 308 19.80 14.61 -16.90
CA ALA A 308 20.25 14.74 -15.49
C ALA A 308 20.51 16.20 -15.04
N THR A 309 20.60 17.14 -16.00
CA THR A 309 20.75 18.58 -15.75
C THR A 309 19.46 19.28 -15.30
N ASP A 310 18.28 18.65 -15.46
CA ASP A 310 16.98 19.27 -15.14
C ASP A 310 16.50 18.98 -13.72
N LYS A 311 17.26 18.21 -12.94
CA LYS A 311 17.04 18.04 -11.50
C LYS A 311 17.50 19.30 -10.74
N LYS A 312 16.80 20.41 -10.89
CA LYS A 312 17.00 21.58 -10.06
C LYS A 312 16.48 21.25 -8.66
N LEU A 313 17.39 20.91 -7.76
CA LEU A 313 17.14 20.82 -6.33
C LEU A 313 16.54 22.13 -5.86
N LEU A 314 15.24 22.15 -5.60
CA LEU A 314 14.59 23.21 -4.83
C LEU A 314 15.07 23.04 -3.39
N SER A 315 16.24 23.59 -3.08
CA SER A 315 16.74 23.66 -1.71
C SER A 315 15.84 24.60 -0.92
N GLY A 316 14.96 24.04 -0.12
CA GLY A 316 14.14 24.77 0.83
C GLY A 316 15.03 25.57 1.79
N LYS A 317 14.68 26.81 2.07
CA LYS A 317 15.34 27.63 3.09
C LYS A 317 15.22 26.91 4.44
N LYS A 318 16.35 26.51 5.04
CA LYS A 318 16.39 25.96 6.41
C LYS A 318 15.78 26.99 7.36
N SER A 319 14.62 26.67 7.91
CA SER A 319 13.99 27.48 8.96
C SER A 319 14.74 27.32 10.27
N LYS A 320 14.90 28.42 11.03
CA LYS A 320 15.48 28.40 12.40
C LYS A 320 14.42 28.01 13.47
N LYS A 321 13.42 27.19 13.11
CA LYS A 321 12.45 26.70 14.10
C LYS A 321 13.16 25.77 15.09
N LYS A 322 12.75 25.85 16.37
CA LYS A 322 13.19 24.90 17.42
C LYS A 322 12.11 23.83 17.60
N LEU A 323 12.54 22.66 18.03
CA LEU A 323 11.61 21.62 18.46
C LEU A 323 10.89 22.07 19.76
N PRO A 324 9.62 21.63 19.98
CA PRO A 324 8.99 21.79 21.29
C PRO A 324 9.77 21.02 22.37
N GLU A 325 9.96 21.65 23.55
CA GLU A 325 10.78 21.11 24.66
C GLU A 325 10.35 19.70 25.08
N ASP A 326 9.04 19.48 25.28
CA ASP A 326 8.51 18.15 25.66
C ASP A 326 8.78 17.07 24.57
N LEU A 327 8.85 17.45 23.29
CA LEU A 327 9.25 16.56 22.21
C LEU A 327 10.76 16.32 22.23
N GLU A 328 11.58 17.32 22.47
CA GLU A 328 13.04 17.17 22.60
C GLU A 328 13.38 16.17 23.70
N VAL A 329 12.76 16.29 24.89
CA VAL A 329 12.93 15.34 26.01
C VAL A 329 12.54 13.92 25.61
N PHE A 330 11.45 13.74 24.85
CA PHE A 330 11.07 12.41 24.37
C PHE A 330 12.11 11.85 23.37
N LEU A 331 12.66 12.70 22.50
CA LEU A 331 13.62 12.31 21.47
C LEU A 331 14.99 11.92 22.06
N GLU A 332 15.32 12.31 23.29
CA GLU A 332 16.53 11.85 23.99
C GLU A 332 16.55 10.33 24.18
N ASP A 333 15.37 9.69 24.26
CA ASP A 333 15.22 8.24 24.29
C ASP A 333 15.30 7.58 22.91
N THR A 334 15.50 8.36 21.82
CA THR A 334 15.57 7.86 20.43
C THR A 334 16.92 8.15 19.77
N THR A 335 17.22 7.42 18.69
CA THR A 335 18.37 7.77 17.83
C THR A 335 17.99 8.78 16.74
N TRP A 336 16.72 9.18 16.66
CA TRP A 336 16.21 10.06 15.62
C TRP A 336 16.63 11.51 15.82
N LYS A 337 16.98 12.16 14.69
CA LYS A 337 17.25 13.61 14.63
C LYS A 337 16.27 14.24 13.66
N LEU A 338 15.29 14.95 14.20
CA LEU A 338 14.25 15.58 13.41
C LEU A 338 14.66 16.99 12.96
N ASP A 339 14.35 17.34 11.71
CA ASP A 339 14.41 18.73 11.26
C ASP A 339 13.14 19.47 11.71
N ALA A 340 13.30 20.45 12.58
CA ALA A 340 12.20 21.26 13.09
C ALA A 340 11.45 22.03 11.99
N ALA A 341 12.08 22.26 10.83
CA ALA A 341 11.43 22.89 9.69
C ALA A 341 10.30 22.01 9.08
N ARG A 342 10.39 20.70 9.28
CA ARG A 342 9.42 19.71 8.78
C ARG A 342 8.30 19.42 9.79
N LEU A 343 8.32 20.06 10.97
CA LEU A 343 7.21 19.90 11.92
C LEU A 343 6.01 20.74 11.50
N ASP A 344 4.86 20.09 11.50
CA ASP A 344 3.55 20.69 11.34
C ASP A 344 2.71 20.39 12.58
N ILE A 345 2.24 21.44 13.26
CA ILE A 345 1.55 21.31 14.57
C ILE A 345 0.13 21.83 14.43
N HIS A 346 -0.83 20.96 14.63
CA HIS A 346 -2.25 21.28 14.61
C HIS A 346 -2.89 21.01 15.99
N GLY A 347 -3.16 22.08 16.74
CA GLY A 347 -3.58 21.98 18.12
C GLY A 347 -2.51 21.30 18.96
N GLU A 348 -2.82 20.14 19.55
CA GLU A 348 -1.87 19.36 20.33
C GLU A 348 -1.06 18.35 19.47
N ARG A 349 -1.50 18.06 18.24
CA ARG A 349 -0.90 17.03 17.38
C ARG A 349 0.32 17.54 16.64
N VAL A 350 1.37 16.73 16.68
CA VAL A 350 2.65 17.01 16.02
C VAL A 350 2.86 16.02 14.88
N TYR A 351 3.01 16.54 13.67
CA TYR A 351 3.28 15.77 12.46
C TYR A 351 4.70 16.05 11.95
N TYR A 352 5.35 15.03 11.42
CA TYR A 352 6.61 15.16 10.70
C TYR A 352 6.36 14.97 9.21
N MET A 353 6.52 16.06 8.46
CA MET A 353 6.13 16.13 7.05
C MET A 353 7.22 15.55 6.13
N PRO A 354 6.84 14.87 5.02
CA PRO A 354 7.77 14.58 3.94
C PRO A 354 8.40 15.85 3.38
N GLU A 355 9.54 15.69 2.70
CA GLU A 355 10.22 16.81 2.01
C GLU A 355 9.50 17.15 0.68
N ASP A 356 9.76 18.35 0.18
CA ASP A 356 9.37 18.81 -1.16
C ASP A 356 7.86 18.67 -1.50
N LEU A 357 6.99 18.85 -0.51
CA LEU A 357 5.56 18.92 -0.74
C LEU A 357 5.15 20.29 -1.30
N PRO A 358 4.22 20.34 -2.27
CA PRO A 358 3.59 21.60 -2.67
C PRO A 358 2.67 22.11 -1.56
N ASP A 359 2.10 23.31 -1.76
CA ASP A 359 1.06 23.80 -0.86
C ASP A 359 -0.23 23.00 -1.07
N VAL A 360 -0.57 22.19 -0.08
CA VAL A 360 -1.71 21.26 -0.12
C VAL A 360 -2.93 21.77 0.67
N ARG A 361 -2.97 23.06 1.00
CA ARG A 361 -4.13 23.66 1.72
C ARG A 361 -5.40 23.56 0.90
N GLY A 362 -6.48 23.07 1.50
CA GLY A 362 -7.77 22.87 0.84
C GLY A 362 -8.04 21.43 0.37
N ILE A 363 -7.07 20.54 0.44
CA ILE A 363 -7.26 19.10 0.23
C ILE A 363 -7.83 18.45 1.52
N ARG A 364 -8.66 17.43 1.37
CA ARG A 364 -9.18 16.63 2.50
C ARG A 364 -8.18 15.54 2.88
N PHE A 365 -7.60 15.65 4.06
CA PHE A 365 -6.66 14.68 4.60
C PHE A 365 -7.28 13.77 5.65
N LEU A 366 -6.82 12.53 5.71
CA LEU A 366 -6.88 11.68 6.89
C LEU A 366 -5.56 11.76 7.66
N ARG A 367 -4.44 11.92 6.94
CA ARG A 367 -3.11 12.01 7.51
C ARG A 367 -2.19 12.86 6.63
N THR A 368 -1.37 13.70 7.29
CA THR A 368 -0.33 14.52 6.67
C THR A 368 1.02 14.14 7.30
N GLY A 369 1.82 13.32 6.61
CA GLY A 369 3.09 12.86 7.17
C GLY A 369 2.94 11.90 8.35
N LEU A 370 4.00 11.72 9.13
CA LEU A 370 4.01 10.88 10.32
C LEU A 370 3.45 11.64 11.52
N LEU A 371 2.39 11.13 12.13
CA LEU A 371 1.95 11.62 13.43
C LEU A 371 2.98 11.17 14.48
N LEU A 372 3.74 12.10 15.03
CA LEU A 372 4.68 11.80 16.11
C LEU A 372 3.94 11.56 17.44
N GLY A 373 2.95 12.38 17.75
CA GLY A 373 2.19 12.29 18.99
C GLY A 373 1.44 13.58 19.33
N GLU A 374 1.15 13.77 20.62
CA GLU A 374 0.41 14.93 21.12
C GLU A 374 1.20 15.65 22.21
N LEU A 375 1.31 16.98 22.10
CA LEU A 375 1.81 17.86 23.15
C LEU A 375 0.69 18.10 24.16
N LYS A 376 0.84 17.58 25.36
CA LYS A 376 -0.04 17.82 26.50
C LYS A 376 0.65 18.77 27.49
N LYS A 377 -0.06 19.22 28.51
CA LYS A 377 0.53 20.05 29.54
C LYS A 377 1.75 19.36 30.16
N ASN A 378 2.93 19.92 29.94
CA ASN A 378 4.24 19.47 30.46
C ASN A 378 4.59 18.00 30.12
N ARG A 379 4.20 17.50 28.94
CA ARG A 379 4.57 16.18 28.46
C ARG A 379 4.23 15.97 26.99
N PHE A 380 5.00 15.11 26.34
CA PHE A 380 4.70 14.54 25.04
C PHE A 380 4.09 13.14 25.20
N GLU A 381 3.04 12.84 24.45
CA GLU A 381 2.43 11.53 24.37
C GLU A 381 2.65 10.94 22.95
N PRO A 382 3.54 9.92 22.79
CA PRO A 382 3.86 9.37 21.48
C PRO A 382 2.67 8.61 20.89
N SER A 383 2.57 8.67 19.56
CA SER A 383 1.49 8.01 18.83
C SER A 383 1.77 6.54 18.55
N GLN A 384 0.71 5.80 18.19
CA GLN A 384 0.83 4.45 17.66
C GLN A 384 1.61 4.45 16.32
N ALA A 385 1.38 5.44 15.46
CA ALA A 385 2.05 5.55 14.17
C ALA A 385 3.58 5.71 14.34
N LEU A 386 4.03 6.51 15.32
CA LEU A 386 5.44 6.64 15.65
C LEU A 386 6.02 5.30 16.12
N ALA A 387 5.32 4.58 17.01
CA ALA A 387 5.78 3.26 17.47
C ALA A 387 6.02 2.30 16.31
N MET A 388 5.10 2.27 15.35
CA MET A 388 5.20 1.36 14.19
C MET A 388 6.31 1.75 13.20
N CYS A 389 6.72 3.02 13.18
CA CYS A 389 7.83 3.50 12.34
C CYS A 389 9.21 3.28 12.98
N LEU A 390 9.28 3.20 14.31
CA LEU A 390 10.53 2.94 15.03
C LEU A 390 10.99 1.49 14.83
N LYS A 391 12.32 1.30 14.89
CA LYS A 391 12.94 -0.02 15.09
C LYS A 391 13.28 -0.18 16.57
N LYS A 392 13.46 -1.43 17.02
CA LYS A 392 13.81 -1.74 18.40
C LYS A 392 15.07 -0.99 18.87
N ASP A 393 16.09 -0.95 18.03
CA ASP A 393 17.40 -0.30 18.28
C ASP A 393 17.39 1.23 18.16
N GLU A 394 16.29 1.80 17.71
CA GLU A 394 16.09 3.25 17.61
C GLU A 394 15.43 3.87 18.85
N TYR A 395 15.07 3.05 19.88
CA TYR A 395 14.46 3.52 21.11
C TYR A 395 15.11 2.87 22.35
N ASN A 396 15.51 3.66 23.36
CA ASN A 396 16.28 3.17 24.51
C ASN A 396 15.45 2.35 25.50
N LYS A 397 14.16 2.65 25.66
CA LYS A 397 13.25 2.01 26.63
C LYS A 397 12.35 0.99 25.95
N VAL A 398 12.81 -0.24 25.83
CA VAL A 398 12.13 -1.33 25.12
C VAL A 398 11.71 -2.44 26.07
N LEU A 399 10.50 -2.97 25.84
CA LEU A 399 10.00 -4.24 26.38
C LEU A 399 9.82 -5.20 25.21
N ASP A 400 10.73 -6.12 25.06
CA ASP A 400 10.72 -7.10 23.99
C ASP A 400 10.33 -8.48 24.54
N PHE A 401 9.24 -9.02 24.02
CA PHE A 401 8.72 -10.31 24.44
C PHE A 401 8.84 -11.32 23.29
N PRO A 402 9.23 -12.57 23.58
CA PRO A 402 9.13 -13.61 22.58
C PRO A 402 7.65 -13.83 22.19
N VAL A 403 7.41 -14.23 20.95
CA VAL A 403 6.04 -14.42 20.43
C VAL A 403 5.20 -15.43 21.22
N SER A 404 5.87 -16.36 21.90
CA SER A 404 5.24 -17.34 22.79
C SER A 404 4.79 -16.79 24.15
N ASP A 405 5.25 -15.57 24.53
CA ASP A 405 4.86 -14.95 25.80
C ASP A 405 3.39 -14.48 25.75
N GLU A 406 2.62 -14.92 26.71
CA GLU A 406 1.19 -14.56 26.84
C GLU A 406 0.95 -13.04 26.93
N ARG A 407 1.94 -12.28 27.43
CA ARG A 407 1.87 -10.81 27.51
C ARG A 407 1.72 -10.15 26.15
N VAL A 408 2.22 -10.75 25.06
CA VAL A 408 2.03 -10.26 23.70
C VAL A 408 0.55 -10.24 23.35
N LYS A 409 -0.17 -11.33 23.58
CA LYS A 409 -1.62 -11.39 23.32
C LYS A 409 -2.42 -10.46 24.23
N ARG A 410 -2.04 -10.39 25.51
CA ARG A 410 -2.67 -9.48 26.48
C ARG A 410 -2.45 -8.01 26.08
N TYR A 411 -1.24 -7.67 25.59
CA TYR A 411 -0.96 -6.35 25.06
C TYR A 411 -1.86 -6.01 23.86
N LEU A 412 -1.96 -6.90 22.89
CA LEU A 412 -2.82 -6.72 21.71
C LEU A 412 -4.31 -6.63 22.05
N LYS A 413 -4.76 -7.21 23.16
CA LYS A 413 -6.13 -7.03 23.68
C LYS A 413 -6.32 -5.72 24.44
N GLY A 414 -5.24 -4.96 24.70
CA GLY A 414 -5.30 -3.68 25.43
C GLY A 414 -5.25 -3.82 26.95
N GLU A 415 -4.81 -4.96 27.48
CA GLU A 415 -4.67 -5.21 28.91
C GLU A 415 -3.42 -4.55 29.48
N THR A 416 -3.46 -4.15 30.76
CA THR A 416 -2.26 -3.75 31.52
C THR A 416 -1.39 -4.99 31.75
N LEU A 417 -0.06 -4.84 31.59
CA LEU A 417 0.89 -5.92 31.78
C LEU A 417 1.62 -5.78 33.11
N ASP A 418 1.84 -6.91 33.78
CA ASP A 418 2.81 -7.04 34.85
C ASP A 418 4.18 -7.34 34.22
N VAL A 419 5.18 -6.54 34.62
CA VAL A 419 6.57 -6.63 34.13
C VAL A 419 7.60 -6.65 35.28
N GLU A 420 7.19 -7.14 36.44
CA GLU A 420 8.03 -7.23 37.66
C GLU A 420 9.28 -8.09 37.43
N ASP A 421 9.15 -9.17 36.65
CA ASP A 421 10.24 -10.07 36.29
C ASP A 421 11.32 -9.42 35.40
N MET A 422 11.01 -8.26 34.79
CA MET A 422 11.95 -7.50 33.96
C MET A 422 12.73 -6.50 34.86
N THR A 423 13.55 -7.03 35.73
CA THR A 423 14.23 -6.31 36.84
C THR A 423 15.14 -5.14 36.46
N SER A 424 15.51 -5.02 35.18
CA SER A 424 16.28 -3.90 34.64
C SER A 424 15.46 -2.60 34.50
N LEU A 425 14.13 -2.69 34.59
CA LEU A 425 13.23 -1.57 34.38
C LEU A 425 13.04 -0.75 35.66
N LYS A 426 13.93 0.23 35.87
CA LYS A 426 13.86 1.11 37.06
C LYS A 426 13.16 2.45 36.79
N GLU A 427 13.05 2.86 35.53
CA GLU A 427 12.60 4.20 35.18
C GLU A 427 11.14 4.21 34.73
N LYS A 428 10.34 5.12 35.35
CA LYS A 428 9.00 5.43 34.88
C LYS A 428 9.07 6.09 33.50
N GLY A 429 8.09 5.83 32.64
CA GLY A 429 8.06 6.51 31.33
C GLY A 429 7.40 5.68 30.23
N TRP A 430 7.62 6.12 29.00
CA TRP A 430 7.17 5.44 27.80
C TRP A 430 8.12 4.29 27.45
N TYR A 431 7.56 3.14 27.13
CA TYR A 431 8.27 1.95 26.68
C TYR A 431 7.71 1.49 25.34
N LEU A 432 8.59 1.21 24.40
CA LEU A 432 8.25 0.58 23.15
C LEU A 432 8.07 -0.92 23.41
N VAL A 433 6.85 -1.42 23.17
CA VAL A 433 6.53 -2.84 23.30
C VAL A 433 6.79 -3.53 21.98
N CYS A 434 7.62 -4.57 22.01
CA CYS A 434 8.01 -5.34 20.84
C CYS A 434 7.63 -6.82 21.00
N VAL A 435 7.50 -7.51 19.86
CA VAL A 435 7.47 -8.96 19.75
C VAL A 435 8.64 -9.42 18.89
N ASP A 436 9.55 -10.22 19.45
CA ASP A 436 10.78 -10.71 18.78
C ASP A 436 11.55 -9.57 18.07
N GLY A 437 11.63 -8.40 18.72
CA GLY A 437 12.30 -7.21 18.20
C GLY A 437 11.44 -6.31 17.30
N TYR A 438 10.20 -6.69 16.97
CA TYR A 438 9.32 -5.88 16.10
C TYR A 438 8.29 -5.10 16.91
N PRO A 439 8.22 -3.75 16.76
CA PRO A 439 7.31 -2.91 17.51
C PRO A 439 5.85 -3.25 17.31
N LEU A 440 5.09 -3.27 18.41
CA LEU A 440 3.64 -3.37 18.45
C LEU A 440 2.98 -2.04 18.82
N GLY A 441 3.63 -1.22 19.66
CA GLY A 441 3.11 0.04 20.12
C GLY A 441 3.81 0.52 21.40
N PHE A 442 3.25 1.55 22.05
CA PHE A 442 3.77 2.06 23.32
C PHE A 442 2.94 1.59 24.52
N GLY A 443 3.62 1.50 25.66
CA GLY A 443 3.03 1.44 26.99
C GLY A 443 3.67 2.44 27.93
N LYS A 444 2.99 2.80 29.02
CA LYS A 444 3.55 3.70 30.05
C LYS A 444 3.78 2.94 31.34
N LEU A 445 5.06 2.79 31.70
CA LEU A 445 5.47 2.10 32.93
C LEU A 445 5.23 2.99 34.15
N SER A 446 4.60 2.42 35.18
CA SER A 446 4.40 3.05 36.49
C SER A 446 4.51 1.98 37.59
N GLY A 447 5.63 1.95 38.28
CA GLY A 447 5.99 0.82 39.15
C GLY A 447 6.22 -0.44 38.33
N GLN A 448 5.59 -1.55 38.71
CA GLN A 448 5.67 -2.85 38.02
C GLN A 448 4.62 -3.05 36.94
N ALA A 449 3.71 -2.07 36.77
CA ALA A 449 2.60 -2.16 35.84
C ALA A 449 2.85 -1.31 34.58
N LEU A 450 2.80 -1.93 33.42
CA LEU A 450 2.80 -1.27 32.13
C LEU A 450 1.34 -0.95 31.70
N LYS A 451 0.96 0.30 31.79
CA LYS A 451 -0.34 0.78 31.28
C LYS A 451 -0.34 0.72 29.76
N ASN A 452 -1.19 -0.11 29.21
CA ASN A 452 -1.32 -0.29 27.77
C ASN A 452 -1.81 0.98 27.06
N LYS A 453 -1.16 1.31 25.93
CA LYS A 453 -1.51 2.46 25.08
C LYS A 453 -1.84 2.05 23.64
N TYR A 454 -1.99 0.74 23.40
CA TYR A 454 -2.41 0.21 22.11
C TYR A 454 -3.80 0.72 21.71
N LEU A 455 -3.94 1.15 20.45
CA LEU A 455 -5.17 1.80 19.97
C LEU A 455 -6.39 0.86 20.09
N PRO A 456 -7.51 1.31 20.69
CA PRO A 456 -8.70 0.47 20.83
C PRO A 456 -9.21 -0.13 19.52
N GLY A 457 -9.18 0.65 18.42
CA GLY A 457 -9.62 0.18 17.10
C GLY A 457 -8.68 -0.81 16.39
N TRP A 458 -7.52 -1.12 17.00
CA TRP A 458 -6.55 -2.09 16.46
C TRP A 458 -6.48 -3.37 17.28
N ARG A 459 -7.18 -3.46 18.41
CA ARG A 459 -7.10 -4.57 19.34
C ARG A 459 -7.52 -5.90 18.73
N LEU A 460 -6.86 -6.95 19.22
CA LEU A 460 -7.23 -8.33 18.92
C LEU A 460 -8.57 -8.64 19.60
N CYS A 461 -9.58 -9.02 18.81
CA CYS A 461 -10.90 -9.46 19.26
C CYS A 461 -10.96 -10.99 19.37
#